data_4e017306cca6a4c5dcf02c4ab287e4b7
#
_entry.id   4e017306cca6a4c5dcf02c4ab287e4b7
#
_cell.length_a   1.000
_cell.length_b   1.000
_cell.length_c   1.000
_cell.angle_alpha   90.00
_cell.angle_beta   90.00
_cell.angle_gamma   90.00
#
_symmetry.space_group_name_H-M   'P 1'
#
loop_
_entity.id
_entity.type
_entity.pdbx_description
1 polymer ?
#
loop_
_entity_poly.entity_id
_entity_poly.type
_entity_poly.pdbx_seq_one_letter_code
_entity_poly.pdbx_strand_id
1 'polypeptide(L)'
;MNTPTIRNAGPALVVGVWRGRYLRFAGQQFVLLAAPARSGKGVGIVIPNLLSYPDSVVVLDIKQENYRVTAGFRRAHGQAVYLFNPFAEDGRTHRYNPLSAISGGLFRVGDILAIGYALYPVGGHDDFWKDQARNLFLGIVLLLCEWREARRAGNMDVPDHPVTMGEVLRQSSGNGMPMKAYLQSALLQHRSLLSGPCVDALNRFLANDDKVLASILATFNAPLTIWANPIVDAATSANDFDLRDVRKRRMSVYIGITPDHLSEAALLVNLMFSQLVNLNTKELPEANPALKFQCLLLMDEFTSIGKIQIIARAVPYMAGFNLRMLSIVQSVSQLESVYGRADARTFVTNHAMQILYAPREQKDANEYSEMLGTFTDKSRSVSRSNAIFGGRGGSSESVSEQRRPLLLPQELKELGRGKQIIVLENTKPILADKICYWRDPAFTARLAAPPKVAAMDLARFAAQTERRLRDLDPSELDAAGTGLINVPVEHLEVLQAWDPRDLPAHLAELSEDDVSAYVERHFMLLGVPRDRIVAARHTLSLSKLDVAELRAASAVGKRRTGGNASGLKDEAGPAARADRKAGRRRESGHESMHESSVGSTTGDR
;
A
#
# COMPACT_ATOMS: atom_id res chain seq x y z
N MET A 1 -16.10 40.34 15.34
CA MET A 1 -14.80 40.01 15.97
C MET A 1 -13.88 39.47 14.87
N ASN A 2 -12.87 40.25 14.49
CA ASN A 2 -11.94 39.89 13.42
C ASN A 2 -11.11 38.68 13.84
N THR A 3 -11.31 37.55 13.21
CA THR A 3 -10.44 36.38 13.32
C THR A 3 -9.07 36.77 12.74
N PRO A 4 -7.98 36.69 13.50
CA PRO A 4 -6.68 37.01 12.93
C PRO A 4 -6.38 36.01 11.82
N THR A 5 -6.29 36.51 10.60
CA THR A 5 -5.85 35.76 9.42
C THR A 5 -4.39 35.39 9.65
N ILE A 6 -4.13 34.14 10.05
CA ILE A 6 -2.77 33.60 10.15
C ILE A 6 -2.29 33.38 8.72
N ARG A 7 -1.75 34.43 8.11
CA ARG A 7 -1.02 34.36 6.84
C ARG A 7 0.29 33.60 7.09
N ASN A 8 0.48 32.49 6.38
CA ASN A 8 1.76 31.75 6.23
C ASN A 8 2.30 30.95 7.41
N ALA A 9 1.48 30.47 8.34
CA ALA A 9 1.94 29.36 9.19
C ALA A 9 1.80 28.05 8.41
N GLY A 10 2.91 27.34 8.21
CA GLY A 10 2.91 25.99 7.65
C GLY A 10 1.97 25.03 8.39
N PRO A 11 1.90 23.76 7.98
CA PRO A 11 1.01 22.78 8.61
C PRO A 11 1.28 22.69 10.11
N ALA A 12 0.23 22.80 10.93
CA ALA A 12 0.33 22.78 12.38
C ALA A 12 -0.71 21.86 13.00
N LEU A 13 -0.31 21.13 14.04
CA LEU A 13 -1.20 20.30 14.85
C LEU A 13 -1.89 21.17 15.91
N VAL A 14 -3.17 20.97 16.10
CA VAL A 14 -3.93 21.56 17.20
C VAL A 14 -3.84 20.61 18.39
N VAL A 15 -3.23 21.09 19.48
CA VAL A 15 -2.83 20.23 20.60
C VAL A 15 -3.57 20.51 21.90
N GLY A 16 -4.53 21.43 21.90
CA GLY A 16 -5.37 21.76 23.05
C GLY A 16 -5.79 23.23 23.07
N VAL A 17 -6.39 23.65 24.17
CA VAL A 17 -6.82 25.03 24.44
C VAL A 17 -6.16 25.54 25.71
N TRP A 18 -5.61 26.75 25.67
CA TRP A 18 -5.08 27.42 26.83
C TRP A 18 -5.59 28.86 26.91
N ARG A 19 -6.21 29.21 28.01
CA ARG A 19 -6.85 30.52 28.21
C ARG A 19 -7.78 30.94 27.07
N GLY A 20 -8.59 29.98 26.60
CA GLY A 20 -9.55 30.19 25.51
C GLY A 20 -8.95 30.28 24.10
N ARG A 21 -7.67 29.99 23.91
CA ARG A 21 -6.99 30.01 22.61
C ARG A 21 -6.46 28.64 22.25
N TYR A 22 -6.57 28.24 20.98
CA TYR A 22 -5.99 26.99 20.49
C TYR A 22 -4.47 27.05 20.55
N LEU A 23 -3.89 26.01 21.16
CA LEU A 23 -2.47 25.75 21.06
C LEU A 23 -2.19 25.02 19.74
N ARG A 24 -1.26 25.57 18.96
CA ARG A 24 -0.87 25.01 17.66
C ARG A 24 0.62 24.72 17.66
N PHE A 25 0.96 23.51 17.23
CA PHE A 25 2.34 23.04 17.10
C PHE A 25 2.71 22.91 15.64
N ALA A 26 3.47 23.86 15.13
CA ALA A 26 3.98 23.89 13.76
C ALA A 26 5.33 23.16 13.64
N GLY A 27 5.75 22.85 12.42
CA GLY A 27 7.06 22.25 12.14
C GLY A 27 6.96 20.78 11.76
N GLN A 28 8.08 20.07 11.84
CA GLN A 28 8.23 18.68 11.41
C GLN A 28 8.26 17.69 12.59
N GLN A 29 8.42 18.18 13.80
CA GLN A 29 8.59 17.37 15.00
C GLN A 29 7.34 16.53 15.30
N PHE A 30 7.55 15.34 15.86
CA PHE A 30 6.52 14.39 16.16
C PHE A 30 5.79 14.67 17.47
N VAL A 31 4.58 14.18 17.58
CA VAL A 31 3.72 14.32 18.75
C VAL A 31 3.27 12.95 19.23
N LEU A 32 3.50 12.64 20.50
CA LEU A 32 3.00 11.47 21.18
C LEU A 32 1.81 11.85 22.06
N LEU A 33 0.67 11.20 21.89
CA LEU A 33 -0.46 11.29 22.79
C LEU A 33 -0.56 10.00 23.62
N ALA A 34 -0.32 10.11 24.92
CA ALA A 34 -0.56 9.04 25.87
C ALA A 34 -1.94 9.24 26.52
N ALA A 35 -2.90 8.41 26.10
CA ALA A 35 -4.30 8.58 26.43
C ALA A 35 -5.02 7.23 26.63
N PRO A 36 -5.42 6.88 27.87
CA PRO A 36 -6.15 5.65 28.14
C PRO A 36 -7.44 5.51 27.33
N ALA A 37 -7.94 4.28 27.17
CA ALA A 37 -9.20 4.03 26.48
C ALA A 37 -10.34 4.88 27.07
N ARG A 38 -11.23 5.39 26.19
CA ARG A 38 -12.39 6.24 26.56
C ARG A 38 -12.02 7.57 27.27
N SER A 39 -10.77 8.02 27.16
CA SER A 39 -10.32 9.31 27.73
C SER A 39 -10.59 10.51 26.82
N GLY A 40 -11.17 10.30 25.63
CA GLY A 40 -11.52 11.36 24.68
C GLY A 40 -10.39 11.70 23.69
N LYS A 41 -9.46 10.77 23.40
CA LYS A 41 -8.36 10.97 22.44
C LYS A 41 -8.84 11.36 21.03
N GLY A 42 -9.82 10.63 20.50
CA GLY A 42 -10.44 10.92 19.21
C GLY A 42 -11.09 12.31 19.18
N VAL A 43 -11.80 12.63 20.25
CA VAL A 43 -12.56 13.88 20.43
C VAL A 43 -11.68 15.10 20.52
N GLY A 44 -10.58 14.98 21.28
CA GLY A 44 -9.75 16.13 21.68
C GLY A 44 -8.58 16.41 20.74
N ILE A 45 -8.06 15.39 20.08
CA ILE A 45 -6.83 15.51 19.27
C ILE A 45 -7.04 14.98 17.85
N VAL A 46 -7.56 13.75 17.66
CA VAL A 46 -7.60 13.11 16.34
C VAL A 46 -8.49 13.88 15.37
N ILE A 47 -9.79 13.97 15.69
CA ILE A 47 -10.79 14.63 14.84
C ILE A 47 -10.50 16.11 14.65
N PRO A 48 -10.16 16.92 15.69
CA PRO A 48 -9.74 18.31 15.50
C PRO A 48 -8.60 18.47 14.50
N ASN A 49 -7.59 17.60 14.55
CA ASN A 49 -6.48 17.67 13.62
C ASN A 49 -6.89 17.27 12.21
N LEU A 50 -7.69 16.22 12.02
CA LEU A 50 -8.21 15.83 10.71
C LEU A 50 -9.11 16.90 10.08
N LEU A 51 -9.81 17.70 10.89
CA LEU A 51 -10.63 18.84 10.45
C LEU A 51 -9.85 20.14 10.28
N SER A 52 -8.57 20.23 10.65
CA SER A 52 -7.79 21.47 10.60
C SER A 52 -6.44 21.36 9.90
N TYR A 53 -5.85 20.18 9.80
CA TYR A 53 -4.55 19.98 9.18
C TYR A 53 -4.63 20.16 7.66
N PRO A 54 -3.90 21.11 7.07
CA PRO A 54 -4.12 21.52 5.67
C PRO A 54 -3.55 20.56 4.65
N ASP A 55 -2.49 19.84 4.98
CA ASP A 55 -1.74 19.00 4.06
C ASP A 55 -2.20 17.53 4.09
N SER A 56 -1.43 16.64 3.50
CA SER A 56 -1.78 15.23 3.37
C SER A 56 -1.84 14.51 4.72
N VAL A 57 -2.70 13.51 4.81
CA VAL A 57 -2.79 12.64 5.99
C VAL A 57 -2.88 11.17 5.55
N VAL A 58 -2.19 10.30 6.29
CA VAL A 58 -2.42 8.86 6.28
C VAL A 58 -2.85 8.46 7.68
N VAL A 59 -4.05 7.92 7.78
CA VAL A 59 -4.73 7.68 9.06
C VAL A 59 -4.92 6.19 9.27
N LEU A 60 -4.41 5.65 10.36
CA LEU A 60 -4.81 4.33 10.85
C LEU A 60 -6.12 4.48 11.60
N ASP A 61 -7.23 3.96 11.04
CA ASP A 61 -8.61 4.21 11.51
C ASP A 61 -9.34 2.90 11.77
N ILE A 62 -9.03 2.26 12.91
CA ILE A 62 -9.53 0.92 13.26
C ILE A 62 -11.06 0.84 13.34
N LYS A 63 -11.75 1.94 13.67
CA LYS A 63 -13.23 1.98 13.79
C LYS A 63 -13.91 2.66 12.61
N GLN A 64 -13.13 3.18 11.66
CA GLN A 64 -13.60 4.01 10.55
C GLN A 64 -14.41 5.25 11.02
N GLU A 65 -14.28 5.63 12.29
CA GLU A 65 -14.92 6.81 12.85
C GLU A 65 -14.29 8.08 12.29
N ASN A 66 -12.97 8.10 12.18
CA ASN A 66 -12.23 9.23 11.64
C ASN A 66 -12.61 9.52 10.19
N TYR A 67 -12.73 8.48 9.34
CA TYR A 67 -13.23 8.62 7.98
C TYR A 67 -14.65 9.20 7.94
N ARG A 68 -15.57 8.61 8.70
CA ARG A 68 -16.99 9.02 8.71
C ARG A 68 -17.18 10.48 9.09
N VAL A 69 -16.38 10.98 10.05
CA VAL A 69 -16.53 12.33 10.60
C VAL A 69 -15.78 13.38 9.77
N THR A 70 -14.63 13.04 9.17
CA THR A 70 -13.69 14.06 8.66
C THR A 70 -13.47 14.03 7.14
N ALA A 71 -13.76 12.91 6.48
CA ALA A 71 -13.52 12.72 5.06
C ALA A 71 -14.30 13.70 4.17
N GLY A 72 -15.56 14.03 4.56
CA GLY A 72 -16.40 14.97 3.83
C GLY A 72 -15.80 16.38 3.77
N PHE A 73 -15.34 16.88 4.92
CA PHE A 73 -14.69 18.19 5.00
C PHE A 73 -13.41 18.23 4.16
N ARG A 74 -12.55 17.21 4.28
CA ARG A 74 -11.29 17.15 3.53
C ARG A 74 -11.52 17.13 2.03
N ARG A 75 -12.51 16.37 1.57
CA ARG A 75 -12.91 16.37 0.14
C ARG A 75 -13.45 17.72 -0.32
N ALA A 76 -14.32 18.36 0.48
CA ALA A 76 -14.87 19.68 0.17
C ALA A 76 -13.79 20.77 0.07
N HIS A 77 -12.63 20.57 0.72
CA HIS A 77 -11.49 21.48 0.70
C HIS A 77 -10.39 21.06 -0.29
N GLY A 78 -10.75 20.32 -1.35
CA GLY A 78 -9.88 20.02 -2.49
C GLY A 78 -8.86 18.91 -2.27
N GLN A 79 -9.03 18.10 -1.24
CA GLN A 79 -8.16 16.95 -1.03
C GLN A 79 -8.71 15.70 -1.76
N ALA A 80 -7.82 14.91 -2.33
CA ALA A 80 -8.16 13.58 -2.79
C ALA A 80 -8.33 12.65 -1.58
N VAL A 81 -9.51 12.05 -1.41
CA VAL A 81 -9.86 11.27 -0.21
C VAL A 81 -10.08 9.82 -0.59
N TYR A 82 -9.39 8.93 0.10
CA TYR A 82 -9.43 7.49 -0.12
C TYR A 82 -9.70 6.75 1.19
N LEU A 83 -10.53 5.71 1.12
CA LEU A 83 -10.74 4.73 2.18
C LEU A 83 -10.19 3.39 1.69
N PHE A 84 -9.17 2.87 2.33
CA PHE A 84 -8.65 1.53 2.10
C PHE A 84 -9.11 0.62 3.23
N ASN A 85 -10.11 -0.22 2.94
CA ASN A 85 -10.64 -1.24 3.83
C ASN A 85 -10.59 -2.60 3.12
N PRO A 86 -9.48 -3.34 3.22
CA PRO A 86 -9.30 -4.59 2.48
C PRO A 86 -10.21 -5.73 2.95
N PHE A 87 -10.97 -5.54 4.03
CA PHE A 87 -11.93 -6.52 4.58
C PHE A 87 -13.38 -6.03 4.48
N ALA A 88 -13.66 -5.05 3.61
CA ALA A 88 -15.01 -4.53 3.45
C ALA A 88 -15.97 -5.59 2.89
N GLU A 89 -16.87 -6.14 3.73
CA GLU A 89 -17.87 -7.13 3.32
C GLU A 89 -18.83 -6.60 2.25
N ASP A 90 -19.10 -5.29 2.26
CA ASP A 90 -19.90 -4.60 1.24
C ASP A 90 -19.10 -4.22 -0.01
N GLY A 91 -17.83 -4.61 -0.08
CA GLY A 91 -16.90 -4.32 -1.16
C GLY A 91 -16.53 -2.84 -1.30
N ARG A 92 -16.94 -1.96 -0.38
CA ARG A 92 -16.70 -0.50 -0.49
C ARG A 92 -15.33 -0.11 0.01
N THR A 93 -14.37 -0.15 -0.89
CA THR A 93 -12.97 0.23 -0.62
C THR A 93 -12.32 0.79 -1.87
N HIS A 94 -11.32 1.64 -1.69
CA HIS A 94 -10.35 1.92 -2.74
C HIS A 94 -9.26 0.83 -2.73
N ARG A 95 -8.69 0.56 -3.89
CA ARG A 95 -7.72 -0.51 -4.07
C ARG A 95 -6.29 0.01 -3.93
N TYR A 96 -5.43 -0.84 -3.41
CA TYR A 96 -4.00 -0.57 -3.31
C TYR A 96 -3.19 -1.84 -3.56
N ASN A 97 -2.47 -1.91 -4.66
CA ASN A 97 -1.60 -3.03 -5.01
C ASN A 97 -0.16 -2.76 -4.54
N PRO A 98 0.34 -3.51 -3.55
CA PRO A 98 1.70 -3.35 -3.05
C PRO A 98 2.79 -3.54 -4.11
N LEU A 99 2.57 -4.38 -5.12
CA LEU A 99 3.56 -4.65 -6.17
C LEU A 99 3.63 -3.56 -7.25
N SER A 100 2.70 -2.61 -7.26
CA SER A 100 2.73 -1.49 -8.20
C SER A 100 3.83 -0.46 -7.92
N ALA A 101 4.37 -0.48 -6.70
CA ALA A 101 5.46 0.41 -6.29
C ALA A 101 6.83 -0.02 -6.85
N ILE A 102 6.93 -1.23 -7.42
CA ILE A 102 8.16 -1.77 -7.99
C ILE A 102 8.56 -0.95 -9.22
N SER A 103 9.77 -0.42 -9.19
CA SER A 103 10.36 0.34 -10.28
C SER A 103 10.79 -0.57 -11.43
N GLY A 104 10.98 0.00 -12.61
CA GLY A 104 11.61 -0.68 -13.73
C GLY A 104 13.15 -0.66 -13.66
N GLY A 105 13.79 -1.45 -14.54
CA GLY A 105 15.23 -1.44 -14.72
C GLY A 105 16.05 -1.87 -13.50
N LEU A 106 17.16 -1.19 -13.25
CA LEU A 106 18.16 -1.58 -12.25
C LEU A 106 17.65 -1.58 -10.79
N PHE A 107 16.64 -0.80 -10.48
CA PHE A 107 16.09 -0.69 -9.12
C PHE A 107 15.06 -1.77 -8.77
N ARG A 108 14.57 -2.52 -9.77
CA ARG A 108 13.51 -3.54 -9.62
C ARG A 108 13.82 -4.57 -8.54
N VAL A 109 15.00 -5.17 -8.59
CA VAL A 109 15.43 -6.20 -7.63
C VAL A 109 15.42 -5.64 -6.19
N GLY A 110 15.95 -4.43 -5.99
CA GLY A 110 15.97 -3.77 -4.70
C GLY A 110 14.57 -3.49 -4.15
N ASP A 111 13.66 -3.00 -5.00
CA ASP A 111 12.27 -2.72 -4.60
C ASP A 111 11.51 -4.01 -4.24
N ILE A 112 11.70 -5.11 -4.99
CA ILE A 112 11.10 -6.42 -4.68
C ILE A 112 11.64 -6.96 -3.36
N LEU A 113 12.96 -6.89 -3.15
CA LEU A 113 13.57 -7.34 -1.90
C LEU A 113 13.11 -6.52 -0.70
N ALA A 114 12.89 -5.21 -0.84
CA ALA A 114 12.33 -4.38 0.22
C ALA A 114 10.92 -4.85 0.65
N ILE A 115 10.09 -5.26 -0.29
CA ILE A 115 8.79 -5.90 -0.02
C ILE A 115 9.01 -7.27 0.65
N GLY A 116 9.93 -8.07 0.14
CA GLY A 116 10.29 -9.37 0.72
C GLY A 116 10.75 -9.28 2.18
N TYR A 117 11.53 -8.25 2.54
CA TYR A 117 11.91 -8.01 3.93
C TYR A 117 10.75 -7.59 4.84
N ALA A 118 9.72 -6.97 4.29
CA ALA A 118 8.50 -6.66 5.06
C ALA A 118 7.63 -7.91 5.29
N LEU A 119 7.59 -8.84 4.31
CA LEU A 119 6.85 -10.10 4.39
C LEU A 119 7.56 -11.15 5.26
N TYR A 120 8.88 -11.24 5.13
CA TYR A 120 9.74 -12.22 5.79
C TYR A 120 10.83 -11.48 6.59
N PRO A 121 10.50 -10.87 7.74
CA PRO A 121 11.43 -10.04 8.49
C PRO A 121 12.59 -10.86 9.06
N VAL A 122 13.79 -10.24 9.07
CA VAL A 122 15.00 -10.82 9.63
C VAL A 122 14.88 -10.91 11.16
N GLY A 123 15.39 -11.97 11.73
CA GLY A 123 15.46 -12.23 13.18
C GLY A 123 14.72 -13.49 13.58
N GLY A 124 15.36 -14.27 14.46
CA GLY A 124 14.87 -15.53 14.97
C GLY A 124 15.68 -16.74 14.50
N HIS A 125 15.24 -17.93 14.92
CA HIS A 125 15.93 -19.19 14.58
C HIS A 125 15.69 -19.65 13.12
N ASP A 126 14.72 -19.01 12.41
CA ASP A 126 14.24 -19.44 11.09
C ASP A 126 14.75 -18.56 9.94
N ASP A 127 15.83 -17.80 10.16
CA ASP A 127 16.32 -16.83 9.17
C ASP A 127 16.71 -17.48 7.84
N PHE A 128 17.24 -18.69 7.85
CA PHE A 128 17.56 -19.45 6.63
C PHE A 128 16.30 -19.67 5.76
N TRP A 129 15.20 -20.13 6.36
CA TRP A 129 13.96 -20.39 5.61
C TRP A 129 13.33 -19.11 5.07
N LYS A 130 13.43 -18.03 5.85
CA LYS A 130 12.96 -16.71 5.43
C LYS A 130 13.80 -16.13 4.29
N ASP A 131 15.12 -16.36 4.30
CA ASP A 131 16.00 -15.97 3.20
C ASP A 131 15.66 -16.72 1.91
N GLN A 132 15.41 -18.01 2.00
CA GLN A 132 14.97 -18.81 0.87
C GLN A 132 13.58 -18.37 0.36
N ALA A 133 12.64 -18.06 1.26
CA ALA A 133 11.33 -17.53 0.90
C ALA A 133 11.45 -16.16 0.21
N ARG A 134 12.32 -15.26 0.68
CA ARG A 134 12.60 -13.97 0.01
C ARG A 134 13.18 -14.17 -1.39
N ASN A 135 14.09 -15.14 -1.56
CA ASN A 135 14.65 -15.47 -2.87
C ASN A 135 13.58 -16.01 -3.83
N LEU A 136 12.70 -16.88 -3.36
CA LEU A 136 11.56 -17.38 -4.16
C LEU A 136 10.60 -16.23 -4.52
N PHE A 137 10.31 -15.34 -3.55
CA PHE A 137 9.48 -14.15 -3.78
C PHE A 137 10.09 -13.26 -4.87
N LEU A 138 11.40 -13.02 -4.82
CA LEU A 138 12.11 -12.28 -5.86
C LEU A 138 11.92 -12.93 -7.23
N GLY A 139 12.12 -14.25 -7.33
CA GLY A 139 12.00 -14.99 -8.58
C GLY A 139 10.60 -14.93 -9.18
N ILE A 140 9.56 -15.21 -8.39
CA ILE A 140 8.16 -15.20 -8.85
C ILE A 140 7.72 -13.78 -9.26
N VAL A 141 8.05 -12.75 -8.46
CA VAL A 141 7.66 -11.39 -8.79
C VAL A 141 8.37 -10.87 -10.03
N LEU A 142 9.67 -11.19 -10.21
CA LEU A 142 10.39 -10.88 -11.45
C LEU A 142 9.74 -11.57 -12.66
N LEU A 143 9.44 -12.86 -12.55
CA LEU A 143 8.76 -13.62 -13.60
C LEU A 143 7.45 -12.96 -14.04
N LEU A 144 6.59 -12.60 -13.09
CA LEU A 144 5.33 -11.90 -13.38
C LEU A 144 5.54 -10.51 -14.00
N CYS A 145 6.55 -9.76 -13.53
CA CYS A 145 6.87 -8.44 -14.09
C CYS A 145 7.35 -8.55 -15.54
N GLU A 146 8.22 -9.51 -15.82
CA GLU A 146 8.85 -9.72 -17.12
C GLU A 146 7.86 -10.29 -18.14
N TRP A 147 7.00 -11.21 -17.74
CA TRP A 147 5.88 -11.65 -18.57
C TRP A 147 4.95 -10.50 -18.94
N ARG A 148 4.55 -9.68 -17.97
CA ARG A 148 3.73 -8.49 -18.23
C ARG A 148 4.40 -7.51 -19.19
N GLU A 149 5.72 -7.32 -19.08
CA GLU A 149 6.47 -6.44 -19.99
C GLU A 149 6.58 -7.03 -21.40
N ALA A 150 6.86 -8.31 -21.52
CA ALA A 150 6.90 -9.02 -22.80
C ALA A 150 5.53 -8.95 -23.51
N ARG A 151 4.43 -9.17 -22.76
CA ARG A 151 3.08 -9.07 -23.30
C ARG A 151 2.75 -7.64 -23.76
N ARG A 152 3.15 -6.63 -23.01
CA ARG A 152 3.01 -5.21 -23.42
C ARG A 152 3.84 -4.85 -24.64
N ALA A 153 4.94 -5.55 -24.85
CA ALA A 153 5.78 -5.43 -26.06
C ALA A 153 5.22 -6.19 -27.27
N GLY A 154 4.05 -6.85 -27.13
CA GLY A 154 3.37 -7.55 -28.23
C GLY A 154 3.64 -9.06 -28.28
N ASN A 155 4.40 -9.62 -27.33
CA ASN A 155 4.57 -11.07 -27.24
C ASN A 155 3.35 -11.69 -26.55
N MET A 156 2.49 -12.32 -27.34
CA MET A 156 1.24 -12.93 -26.85
C MET A 156 1.41 -14.37 -26.36
N ASP A 157 2.57 -14.99 -26.55
CA ASP A 157 2.87 -16.38 -26.15
C ASP A 157 3.14 -16.48 -24.64
N VAL A 158 3.37 -15.35 -23.95
CA VAL A 158 3.55 -15.34 -22.51
C VAL A 158 2.21 -15.28 -21.78
N PRO A 159 2.08 -15.94 -20.61
CA PRO A 159 0.86 -15.92 -19.81
C PRO A 159 0.41 -14.48 -19.42
N ASP A 160 -0.91 -14.23 -19.39
CA ASP A 160 -1.50 -12.96 -18.98
C ASP A 160 -1.80 -12.94 -17.49
N HIS A 161 -0.75 -12.94 -16.68
CA HIS A 161 -0.88 -12.87 -15.23
C HIS A 161 -0.74 -11.43 -14.71
N PRO A 162 -1.62 -10.99 -13.79
CA PRO A 162 -1.47 -9.70 -13.15
C PRO A 162 -0.32 -9.75 -12.15
N VAL A 163 0.41 -8.64 -12.00
CA VAL A 163 1.43 -8.50 -10.96
C VAL A 163 0.75 -8.04 -9.67
N THR A 164 0.23 -9.00 -8.90
CA THR A 164 -0.49 -8.79 -7.62
C THR A 164 -0.05 -9.82 -6.59
N MET A 165 -0.28 -9.54 -5.31
CA MET A 165 0.09 -10.47 -4.24
C MET A 165 -0.72 -11.77 -4.29
N GLY A 166 -2.03 -11.68 -4.62
CA GLY A 166 -2.84 -12.88 -4.82
C GLY A 166 -2.35 -13.72 -5.98
N GLU A 167 -1.83 -13.10 -7.06
CA GLU A 167 -1.22 -13.85 -8.14
C GLU A 167 0.09 -14.51 -7.72
N VAL A 168 0.92 -13.85 -6.91
CA VAL A 168 2.13 -14.46 -6.34
C VAL A 168 1.78 -15.71 -5.52
N LEU A 169 0.70 -15.66 -4.73
CA LEU A 169 0.20 -16.83 -4.00
C LEU A 169 -0.26 -17.94 -4.96
N ARG A 170 -1.03 -17.62 -6.01
CA ARG A 170 -1.48 -18.59 -7.01
C ARG A 170 -0.34 -19.24 -7.75
N GLN A 171 0.68 -18.47 -8.13
CA GLN A 171 1.88 -19.00 -8.78
C GLN A 171 2.63 -20.02 -7.90
N SER A 172 2.61 -19.85 -6.57
CA SER A 172 3.25 -20.78 -5.65
C SER A 172 2.58 -22.15 -5.56
N SER A 173 1.36 -22.30 -6.03
CA SER A 173 0.67 -23.60 -6.15
C SER A 173 0.98 -24.35 -7.44
N GLY A 174 1.82 -23.78 -8.33
CA GLY A 174 2.28 -24.46 -9.54
C GLY A 174 1.22 -24.63 -10.62
N ASN A 175 0.09 -23.91 -10.53
CA ASN A 175 -1.02 -23.99 -11.51
C ASN A 175 -1.46 -25.44 -11.84
N GLY A 176 -1.67 -26.25 -10.80
CA GLY A 176 -2.08 -27.66 -10.98
C GLY A 176 -0.93 -28.65 -11.22
N MET A 177 0.30 -28.17 -11.40
CA MET A 177 1.51 -28.99 -11.51
C MET A 177 2.37 -28.91 -10.24
N PRO A 178 3.24 -29.89 -9.96
CA PRO A 178 4.26 -29.72 -8.95
C PRO A 178 5.08 -28.45 -9.20
N MET A 179 5.26 -27.61 -8.19
CA MET A 179 5.91 -26.28 -8.30
C MET A 179 7.27 -26.33 -9.02
N LYS A 180 8.04 -27.39 -8.79
CA LYS A 180 9.34 -27.64 -9.46
C LYS A 180 9.17 -27.77 -10.97
N ALA A 181 8.25 -28.62 -11.41
CA ALA A 181 7.97 -28.82 -12.83
C ALA A 181 7.42 -27.57 -13.49
N TYR A 182 6.54 -26.86 -12.81
CA TYR A 182 5.99 -25.58 -13.27
C TYR A 182 7.07 -24.54 -13.53
N LEU A 183 7.95 -24.28 -12.56
CA LEU A 183 9.01 -23.29 -12.72
C LEU A 183 10.07 -23.72 -13.75
N GLN A 184 10.36 -25.02 -13.85
CA GLN A 184 11.25 -25.55 -14.90
C GLN A 184 10.66 -25.31 -16.29
N SER A 185 9.36 -25.57 -16.47
CA SER A 185 8.65 -25.31 -17.73
C SER A 185 8.68 -23.82 -18.08
N ALA A 186 8.35 -22.95 -17.12
CA ALA A 186 8.39 -21.49 -17.31
C ALA A 186 9.80 -20.99 -17.72
N LEU A 187 10.84 -21.52 -17.09
CA LEU A 187 12.22 -21.18 -17.43
C LEU A 187 12.61 -21.67 -18.82
N LEU A 188 12.19 -22.87 -19.23
CA LEU A 188 12.51 -23.42 -20.56
C LEU A 188 11.80 -22.66 -21.67
N GLN A 189 10.50 -22.42 -21.50
CA GLN A 189 9.66 -21.78 -22.51
C GLN A 189 9.98 -20.30 -22.72
N HIS A 190 10.30 -19.59 -21.65
CA HIS A 190 10.43 -18.13 -21.69
C HIS A 190 11.85 -17.62 -21.38
N ARG A 191 12.87 -18.50 -21.45
CA ARG A 191 14.27 -18.17 -21.06
C ARG A 191 14.81 -16.89 -21.71
N SER A 192 14.49 -16.67 -22.98
CA SER A 192 14.95 -15.50 -23.74
C SER A 192 14.34 -14.18 -23.29
N LEU A 193 13.22 -14.22 -22.58
CA LEU A 193 12.49 -13.05 -22.10
C LEU A 193 12.84 -12.71 -20.64
N LEU A 194 13.52 -13.63 -19.93
CA LEU A 194 13.81 -13.51 -18.51
C LEU A 194 15.19 -12.92 -18.26
N SER A 195 15.25 -11.99 -17.31
CA SER A 195 16.51 -11.40 -16.86
C SER A 195 17.38 -12.40 -16.10
N GLY A 196 18.70 -12.14 -16.05
CA GLY A 196 19.63 -12.94 -15.24
C GLY A 196 19.17 -13.07 -13.77
N PRO A 197 18.83 -11.98 -13.06
CA PRO A 197 18.34 -12.06 -11.68
C PRO A 197 17.10 -12.95 -11.50
N CYS A 198 16.15 -12.93 -12.45
CA CYS A 198 14.98 -13.79 -12.41
C CYS A 198 15.38 -15.27 -12.48
N VAL A 199 16.15 -15.62 -13.50
CA VAL A 199 16.63 -16.98 -13.73
C VAL A 199 17.47 -17.50 -12.55
N ASP A 200 18.37 -16.66 -12.02
CA ASP A 200 19.23 -17.04 -10.88
C ASP A 200 18.41 -17.27 -9.61
N ALA A 201 17.41 -16.43 -9.35
CA ALA A 201 16.54 -16.59 -8.18
C ALA A 201 15.72 -17.89 -8.25
N LEU A 202 15.15 -18.20 -9.40
CA LEU A 202 14.39 -19.43 -9.62
C LEU A 202 15.29 -20.67 -9.60
N ASN A 203 16.46 -20.62 -10.23
CA ASN A 203 17.41 -21.73 -10.21
C ASN A 203 17.93 -22.04 -8.80
N ARG A 204 18.19 -21.02 -7.95
CA ARG A 204 18.56 -21.25 -6.54
C ARG A 204 17.47 -22.00 -5.77
N PHE A 205 16.21 -21.70 -6.04
CA PHE A 205 15.10 -22.45 -5.46
C PHE A 205 15.10 -23.89 -5.99
N LEU A 206 15.15 -24.08 -7.31
CA LEU A 206 15.08 -25.38 -7.98
C LEU A 206 16.25 -26.33 -7.66
N ALA A 207 17.39 -25.80 -7.23
CA ALA A 207 18.57 -26.58 -6.86
C ALA A 207 18.42 -27.32 -5.52
N ASN A 208 17.35 -27.07 -4.76
CA ASN A 208 17.10 -27.73 -3.49
C ASN A 208 16.41 -29.10 -3.66
N ASP A 209 16.58 -29.97 -2.68
CA ASP A 209 15.87 -31.25 -2.58
C ASP A 209 14.39 -31.04 -2.33
N ASP A 210 13.54 -31.99 -2.73
CA ASP A 210 12.07 -31.87 -2.63
C ASP A 210 11.56 -31.62 -1.20
N LYS A 211 12.24 -32.18 -0.18
CA LYS A 211 11.91 -31.91 1.24
C LYS A 211 12.20 -30.47 1.64
N VAL A 212 13.33 -29.94 1.17
CA VAL A 212 13.72 -28.54 1.40
C VAL A 212 12.79 -27.61 0.65
N LEU A 213 12.42 -27.93 -0.59
CA LEU A 213 11.44 -27.17 -1.38
C LEU A 213 10.09 -27.07 -0.65
N ALA A 214 9.57 -28.16 -0.10
CA ALA A 214 8.32 -28.16 0.67
C ALA A 214 8.39 -27.23 1.89
N SER A 215 9.52 -27.22 2.61
CA SER A 215 9.73 -26.34 3.76
C SER A 215 9.85 -24.86 3.36
N ILE A 216 10.53 -24.57 2.25
CA ILE A 216 10.61 -23.22 1.68
C ILE A 216 9.21 -22.74 1.27
N LEU A 217 8.42 -23.57 0.58
CA LEU A 217 7.05 -23.24 0.16
C LEU A 217 6.13 -22.99 1.36
N ALA A 218 6.23 -23.80 2.41
CA ALA A 218 5.47 -23.59 3.63
C ALA A 218 5.80 -22.23 4.27
N THR A 219 7.07 -21.87 4.38
CA THR A 219 7.52 -20.57 4.90
C THR A 219 7.10 -19.43 3.98
N PHE A 220 7.17 -19.64 2.66
CA PHE A 220 6.79 -18.67 1.64
C PHE A 220 5.30 -18.37 1.70
N ASN A 221 4.45 -19.39 1.76
CA ASN A 221 3.01 -19.24 1.73
C ASN A 221 2.42 -18.69 3.04
N ALA A 222 3.06 -18.90 4.18
CA ALA A 222 2.54 -18.51 5.48
C ALA A 222 2.07 -17.04 5.55
N PRO A 223 2.86 -16.02 5.18
CA PRO A 223 2.39 -14.63 5.17
C PRO A 223 1.46 -14.31 4.01
N LEU A 224 1.46 -15.09 2.93
CA LEU A 224 0.65 -14.84 1.74
C LEU A 224 -0.79 -15.36 1.87
N THR A 225 -1.10 -16.19 2.86
CA THR A 225 -2.43 -16.80 3.06
C THR A 225 -3.55 -15.78 3.17
N ILE A 226 -3.28 -14.56 3.61
CA ILE A 226 -4.27 -13.47 3.67
C ILE A 226 -4.88 -13.18 2.29
N TRP A 227 -4.13 -13.37 1.22
CA TRP A 227 -4.60 -13.17 -0.18
C TRP A 227 -5.41 -14.34 -0.73
N ALA A 228 -5.60 -15.41 0.04
CA ALA A 228 -6.62 -16.43 -0.27
C ALA A 228 -8.04 -15.89 -0.03
N ASN A 229 -8.19 -14.82 0.78
CA ASN A 229 -9.46 -14.12 0.93
C ASN A 229 -9.75 -13.30 -0.35
N PRO A 230 -10.85 -13.58 -1.09
CA PRO A 230 -11.13 -12.92 -2.36
C PRO A 230 -11.39 -11.42 -2.23
N ILE A 231 -11.85 -10.94 -1.07
CA ILE A 231 -12.06 -9.51 -0.83
C ILE A 231 -10.70 -8.81 -0.72
N VAL A 232 -9.76 -9.38 0.03
CA VAL A 232 -8.38 -8.86 0.18
C VAL A 232 -7.65 -8.89 -1.15
N ASP A 233 -7.77 -9.99 -1.91
CA ASP A 233 -7.16 -10.12 -3.23
C ASP A 233 -7.69 -9.04 -4.18
N ALA A 234 -9.01 -8.86 -4.25
CA ALA A 234 -9.63 -7.81 -5.06
C ALA A 234 -9.21 -6.40 -4.62
N ALA A 235 -9.19 -6.12 -3.31
CA ALA A 235 -8.79 -4.82 -2.76
C ALA A 235 -7.31 -4.49 -3.04
N THR A 236 -6.48 -5.50 -3.27
CA THR A 236 -5.05 -5.33 -3.55
C THR A 236 -4.67 -5.62 -5.01
N SER A 237 -5.66 -5.74 -5.91
CA SER A 237 -5.43 -6.08 -7.32
C SER A 237 -5.09 -4.88 -8.22
N ALA A 238 -5.39 -3.66 -7.79
CA ALA A 238 -5.18 -2.43 -8.57
C ALA A 238 -4.89 -1.24 -7.66
N ASN A 239 -4.66 -0.05 -8.24
CA ASN A 239 -4.46 1.18 -7.48
C ASN A 239 -5.48 2.24 -7.86
N ASP A 240 -6.15 2.76 -6.85
CA ASP A 240 -6.98 3.96 -6.96
C ASP A 240 -6.23 5.20 -6.42
N PHE A 241 -5.10 5.00 -5.73
CA PHE A 241 -4.19 6.05 -5.25
C PHE A 241 -2.73 5.57 -5.25
N ASP A 242 -1.81 6.55 -5.22
CA ASP A 242 -0.37 6.30 -5.19
C ASP A 242 0.25 6.96 -3.94
N LEU A 243 0.95 6.17 -3.13
CA LEU A 243 1.64 6.66 -1.93
C LEU A 243 2.82 7.59 -2.24
N ARG A 244 3.35 7.60 -3.49
CA ARG A 244 4.36 8.56 -3.95
C ARG A 244 3.85 9.99 -4.05
N ASP A 245 2.52 10.16 -4.07
CA ASP A 245 1.88 11.46 -4.25
C ASP A 245 1.58 12.21 -2.95
N VAL A 246 1.72 11.57 -1.78
CA VAL A 246 1.35 12.18 -0.48
C VAL A 246 2.08 13.49 -0.19
N ARG A 247 3.26 13.70 -0.79
CA ARG A 247 4.02 14.95 -0.66
C ARG A 247 3.91 15.87 -1.89
N LYS A 248 3.32 15.39 -2.99
CA LYS A 248 3.17 16.14 -4.25
C LYS A 248 1.81 16.83 -4.37
N ARG A 249 0.77 16.20 -3.86
CA ARG A 249 -0.59 16.71 -3.83
C ARG A 249 -1.25 16.44 -2.48
N ARG A 250 -2.24 17.27 -2.11
CA ARG A 250 -2.98 17.06 -0.86
C ARG A 250 -3.91 15.87 -1.01
N MET A 251 -3.70 14.87 -0.18
CA MET A 251 -4.52 13.66 -0.16
C MET A 251 -4.71 13.12 1.25
N SER A 252 -5.81 12.42 1.45
CA SER A 252 -6.18 11.80 2.72
C SER A 252 -6.44 10.33 2.47
N VAL A 253 -5.61 9.47 3.04
CA VAL A 253 -5.76 8.02 2.97
C VAL A 253 -6.15 7.52 4.35
N TYR A 254 -7.34 6.92 4.47
CA TYR A 254 -7.82 6.29 5.68
C TYR A 254 -7.67 4.78 5.54
N ILE A 255 -6.89 4.17 6.41
CA ILE A 255 -6.71 2.72 6.49
C ILE A 255 -7.73 2.21 7.50
N GLY A 256 -8.89 1.80 6.98
CA GLY A 256 -10.02 1.34 7.77
C GLY A 256 -9.96 -0.17 7.97
N ILE A 257 -9.72 -0.61 9.20
CA ILE A 257 -9.66 -2.02 9.54
C ILE A 257 -10.56 -2.25 10.73
N THR A 258 -11.45 -3.23 10.62
CA THR A 258 -12.33 -3.60 11.72
C THR A 258 -11.57 -4.38 12.79
N PRO A 259 -11.97 -4.29 14.08
CA PRO A 259 -11.24 -4.93 15.18
C PRO A 259 -11.08 -6.45 15.05
N ASP A 260 -12.03 -7.14 14.41
CA ASP A 260 -12.04 -8.58 14.15
C ASP A 260 -10.96 -9.02 13.16
N HIS A 261 -10.56 -8.15 12.23
CA HIS A 261 -9.52 -8.42 11.23
C HIS A 261 -8.15 -7.81 11.54
N LEU A 262 -7.93 -7.25 12.74
CA LEU A 262 -6.67 -6.58 13.10
C LEU A 262 -5.44 -7.48 12.96
N SER A 263 -5.54 -8.73 13.41
CA SER A 263 -4.42 -9.69 13.36
C SER A 263 -4.05 -10.05 11.92
N GLU A 264 -5.05 -10.26 11.07
CA GLU A 264 -4.87 -10.59 9.66
C GLU A 264 -4.32 -9.39 8.88
N ALA A 265 -4.84 -8.20 9.17
CA ALA A 265 -4.46 -6.96 8.52
C ALA A 265 -3.05 -6.48 8.88
N ALA A 266 -2.50 -6.91 10.01
CA ALA A 266 -1.22 -6.40 10.53
C ALA A 266 -0.09 -6.45 9.50
N LEU A 267 0.00 -7.54 8.73
CA LEU A 267 1.00 -7.70 7.68
C LEU A 267 0.80 -6.70 6.54
N LEU A 268 -0.44 -6.56 6.05
CA LEU A 268 -0.77 -5.65 4.95
C LEU A 268 -0.55 -4.19 5.33
N VAL A 269 -0.92 -3.81 6.56
CA VAL A 269 -0.67 -2.47 7.10
C VAL A 269 0.81 -2.20 7.27
N ASN A 270 1.56 -3.17 7.79
CA ASN A 270 3.02 -3.06 7.92
C ASN A 270 3.68 -2.86 6.54
N LEU A 271 3.26 -3.62 5.53
CA LEU A 271 3.71 -3.49 4.15
C LEU A 271 3.38 -2.11 3.58
N MET A 272 2.15 -1.62 3.78
CA MET A 272 1.72 -0.30 3.30
C MET A 272 2.52 0.84 3.95
N PHE A 273 2.76 0.80 5.27
CA PHE A 273 3.59 1.80 5.95
C PHE A 273 5.05 1.69 5.54
N SER A 274 5.57 0.47 5.32
CA SER A 274 6.92 0.26 4.79
C SER A 274 7.10 0.93 3.43
N GLN A 275 6.13 0.77 2.55
CA GLN A 275 6.15 1.41 1.24
C GLN A 275 5.96 2.93 1.34
N LEU A 276 5.03 3.40 2.18
CA LEU A 276 4.83 4.83 2.41
C LEU A 276 6.15 5.52 2.81
N VAL A 277 6.86 4.96 3.79
CA VAL A 277 8.14 5.51 4.24
C VAL A 277 9.21 5.38 3.16
N ASN A 278 9.45 4.18 2.61
CA ASN A 278 10.51 3.94 1.64
C ASN A 278 10.36 4.77 0.36
N LEU A 279 9.13 4.92 -0.16
CA LEU A 279 8.87 5.73 -1.36
C LEU A 279 9.04 7.23 -1.12
N ASN A 280 8.82 7.69 0.11
CA ASN A 280 8.87 9.10 0.46
C ASN A 280 10.15 9.54 1.19
N THR A 281 11.14 8.66 1.36
CA THR A 281 12.45 9.00 1.93
C THR A 281 13.60 8.89 0.91
N LYS A 282 13.25 8.78 -0.38
CA LYS A 282 14.26 8.74 -1.48
C LYS A 282 14.83 10.13 -1.80
N GLU A 283 14.03 11.18 -1.63
CA GLU A 283 14.40 12.56 -1.97
C GLU A 283 13.98 13.54 -0.87
N LEU A 284 14.86 14.48 -0.58
CA LEU A 284 14.58 15.59 0.33
C LEU A 284 13.70 16.66 -0.34
N PRO A 285 12.81 17.34 0.41
CA PRO A 285 11.97 18.41 -0.14
C PRO A 285 12.77 19.56 -0.77
N GLU A 286 13.96 19.85 -0.25
CA GLU A 286 14.85 20.89 -0.76
C GLU A 286 15.44 20.55 -2.13
N ALA A 287 15.61 19.24 -2.43
CA ALA A 287 16.14 18.77 -3.69
C ALA A 287 15.06 18.66 -4.79
N ASN A 288 13.78 18.56 -4.40
CA ASN A 288 12.67 18.37 -5.35
C ASN A 288 11.50 19.32 -5.06
N PRO A 289 11.34 20.41 -5.83
CA PRO A 289 10.27 21.40 -5.64
C PRO A 289 8.84 20.85 -5.80
N ALA A 290 8.67 19.65 -6.37
CA ALA A 290 7.37 19.00 -6.47
C ALA A 290 6.88 18.46 -5.11
N LEU A 291 7.77 18.24 -4.14
CA LEU A 291 7.47 17.73 -2.80
C LEU A 291 7.01 18.86 -1.86
N LYS A 292 5.87 19.46 -2.19
CA LYS A 292 5.37 20.73 -1.59
C LYS A 292 4.69 20.54 -0.23
N PHE A 293 4.16 19.34 0.03
CA PHE A 293 3.26 19.11 1.16
C PHE A 293 3.89 18.23 2.22
N GLN A 294 3.53 18.49 3.47
CA GLN A 294 3.83 17.59 4.58
C GLN A 294 2.79 16.47 4.61
N CYS A 295 3.21 15.25 4.93
CA CYS A 295 2.30 14.14 5.16
C CYS A 295 2.27 13.80 6.65
N LEU A 296 1.10 13.92 7.27
CA LEU A 296 0.86 13.52 8.65
C LEU A 296 0.45 12.04 8.71
N LEU A 297 1.26 11.22 9.36
CA LEU A 297 0.92 9.86 9.77
C LEU A 297 0.18 9.94 11.10
N LEU A 298 -1.14 9.84 11.07
CA LEU A 298 -1.98 9.85 12.27
C LEU A 298 -2.29 8.39 12.64
N MET A 299 -1.62 7.92 13.70
CA MET A 299 -1.66 6.52 14.12
C MET A 299 -2.59 6.37 15.33
N ASP A 300 -3.90 6.29 15.07
CA ASP A 300 -4.87 6.03 16.15
C ASP A 300 -4.77 4.56 16.60
N GLU A 301 -4.59 4.35 17.89
CA GLU A 301 -4.33 3.03 18.48
C GLU A 301 -3.07 2.33 17.88
N PHE A 302 -1.95 3.07 17.83
CA PHE A 302 -0.69 2.67 17.20
C PHE A 302 -0.20 1.26 17.55
N THR A 303 -0.42 0.81 18.78
CA THR A 303 0.03 -0.50 19.27
C THR A 303 -0.91 -1.67 18.92
N SER A 304 -2.11 -1.39 18.40
CA SER A 304 -3.12 -2.43 18.18
C SER A 304 -2.83 -3.39 17.02
N ILE A 305 -2.04 -2.95 16.05
CA ILE A 305 -1.63 -3.75 14.87
C ILE A 305 -0.25 -4.38 15.03
N GLY A 306 0.29 -4.42 16.27
CA GLY A 306 1.61 -4.93 16.54
C GLY A 306 2.75 -3.98 16.11
N LYS A 307 3.95 -4.51 15.98
CA LYS A 307 5.16 -3.73 15.65
C LYS A 307 5.25 -3.44 14.16
N ILE A 308 5.22 -2.15 13.80
CA ILE A 308 5.52 -1.68 12.44
C ILE A 308 7.03 -1.45 12.34
N GLN A 309 7.75 -2.42 11.77
CA GLN A 309 9.22 -2.46 11.75
C GLN A 309 9.85 -1.20 11.14
N ILE A 310 9.30 -0.73 10.02
CA ILE A 310 9.85 0.44 9.33
C ILE A 310 9.73 1.70 10.18
N ILE A 311 8.64 1.88 10.92
CA ILE A 311 8.44 3.05 11.77
C ILE A 311 9.45 3.05 12.90
N ALA A 312 9.68 1.90 13.57
CA ALA A 312 10.70 1.80 14.62
C ALA A 312 12.09 2.26 14.14
N ARG A 313 12.44 1.97 12.88
CA ARG A 313 13.73 2.34 12.27
C ARG A 313 13.75 3.75 11.68
N ALA A 314 12.63 4.24 11.17
CA ALA A 314 12.58 5.48 10.39
C ALA A 314 12.29 6.73 11.24
N VAL A 315 11.72 6.59 12.44
CA VAL A 315 11.40 7.70 13.34
C VAL A 315 12.54 8.71 13.50
N PRO A 316 13.83 8.32 13.59
CA PRO A 316 14.90 9.29 13.75
C PRO A 316 15.12 10.24 12.56
N TYR A 317 14.74 9.86 11.34
CA TYR A 317 15.08 10.63 10.13
C TYR A 317 13.87 11.06 9.27
N MET A 318 12.71 10.44 9.41
CA MET A 318 11.59 10.69 8.50
C MET A 318 11.01 12.11 8.59
N ALA A 319 11.23 12.82 9.69
CA ALA A 319 10.83 14.21 9.85
C ALA A 319 11.49 15.12 8.79
N GLY A 320 12.77 14.92 8.49
CA GLY A 320 13.50 15.66 7.45
C GLY A 320 12.93 15.48 6.04
N PHE A 321 12.17 14.42 5.82
CA PHE A 321 11.48 14.15 4.56
C PHE A 321 10.03 14.65 4.52
N ASN A 322 9.62 15.56 5.40
CA ASN A 322 8.24 16.02 5.53
C ASN A 322 7.20 14.92 5.82
N LEU A 323 7.64 13.82 6.42
CA LEU A 323 6.77 12.82 7.03
C LEU A 323 6.66 13.12 8.52
N ARG A 324 5.53 13.60 8.96
CA ARG A 324 5.26 13.96 10.35
C ARG A 324 4.40 12.90 11.02
N MET A 325 4.61 12.66 12.31
CA MET A 325 3.89 11.61 13.03
C MET A 325 3.13 12.17 14.23
N LEU A 326 1.88 11.72 14.37
CA LEU A 326 1.06 11.86 15.56
C LEU A 326 0.69 10.45 16.02
N SER A 327 1.42 9.97 17.01
CA SER A 327 1.27 8.63 17.56
C SER A 327 0.38 8.64 18.77
N ILE A 328 -0.58 7.73 18.82
CA ILE A 328 -1.52 7.64 19.94
C ILE A 328 -1.39 6.27 20.58
N VAL A 329 -1.03 6.26 21.85
CA VAL A 329 -0.88 5.06 22.67
C VAL A 329 -1.79 5.15 23.90
N GLN A 330 -2.17 4.02 24.45
CA GLN A 330 -2.97 4.02 25.69
C GLN A 330 -2.10 4.21 26.93
N SER A 331 -0.87 3.67 26.91
CA SER A 331 0.16 3.84 27.92
C SER A 331 1.55 3.63 27.31
N VAL A 332 2.59 4.15 27.94
CA VAL A 332 3.98 3.87 27.55
C VAL A 332 4.33 2.40 27.80
N SER A 333 3.77 1.80 28.85
CA SER A 333 3.94 0.38 29.16
C SER A 333 3.42 -0.52 28.03
N GLN A 334 2.29 -0.15 27.38
CA GLN A 334 1.78 -0.87 26.21
C GLN A 334 2.73 -0.76 25.01
N LEU A 335 3.34 0.39 24.81
CA LEU A 335 4.34 0.57 23.77
C LEU A 335 5.57 -0.32 24.02
N GLU A 336 6.03 -0.40 25.28
CA GLU A 336 7.14 -1.28 25.68
C GLU A 336 6.82 -2.77 25.42
N SER A 337 5.58 -3.20 25.64
CA SER A 337 5.19 -4.59 25.41
C SER A 337 5.22 -5.01 23.94
N VAL A 338 4.92 -4.08 23.02
CA VAL A 338 4.86 -4.34 21.57
C VAL A 338 6.21 -4.15 20.90
N TYR A 339 6.95 -3.10 21.26
CA TYR A 339 8.20 -2.73 20.59
C TYR A 339 9.46 -3.22 21.32
N GLY A 340 9.33 -3.61 22.58
CA GLY A 340 10.46 -3.84 23.49
C GLY A 340 10.94 -2.53 24.13
N ARG A 341 11.56 -2.61 25.29
CA ARG A 341 11.94 -1.43 26.10
C ARG A 341 12.88 -0.46 25.37
N ALA A 342 13.85 -0.96 24.60
CA ALA A 342 14.83 -0.14 23.90
C ALA A 342 14.19 0.68 22.77
N ASP A 343 13.43 0.02 21.89
CA ASP A 343 12.76 0.67 20.76
C ASP A 343 11.65 1.61 21.24
N ALA A 344 10.89 1.24 22.28
CA ALA A 344 9.87 2.09 22.88
C ALA A 344 10.48 3.38 23.44
N ARG A 345 11.63 3.28 24.13
CA ARG A 345 12.34 4.46 24.64
C ARG A 345 12.82 5.36 23.51
N THR A 346 13.45 4.79 22.49
CA THR A 346 13.87 5.52 21.29
C THR A 346 12.67 6.20 20.62
N PHE A 347 11.55 5.51 20.53
CA PHE A 347 10.32 6.06 19.96
C PHE A 347 9.81 7.28 20.77
N VAL A 348 9.69 7.16 22.09
CA VAL A 348 9.22 8.24 22.96
C VAL A 348 10.16 9.46 22.90
N THR A 349 11.49 9.24 22.90
CA THR A 349 12.47 10.34 22.86
C THR A 349 12.52 11.08 21.51
N ASN A 350 12.10 10.45 20.42
CA ASN A 350 11.99 11.11 19.11
C ASN A 350 10.68 11.93 18.94
N HIS A 351 9.78 11.90 19.93
CA HIS A 351 8.59 12.73 19.95
C HIS A 351 8.83 13.96 20.80
N ALA A 352 9.19 15.07 20.17
CA ALA A 352 9.53 16.33 20.86
C ALA A 352 8.39 16.88 21.72
N MET A 353 7.13 16.52 21.38
CA MET A 353 5.97 16.89 22.18
C MET A 353 5.26 15.63 22.69
N GLN A 354 4.94 15.63 23.96
CA GLN A 354 4.11 14.61 24.59
C GLN A 354 2.85 15.26 25.19
N ILE A 355 1.69 14.69 24.84
CA ILE A 355 0.40 15.10 25.40
C ILE A 355 -0.04 13.99 26.35
N LEU A 356 -0.20 14.33 27.62
CA LEU A 356 -0.48 13.39 28.69
C LEU A 356 -1.92 13.59 29.18
N TYR A 357 -2.73 12.54 29.08
CA TYR A 357 -4.04 12.47 29.71
C TYR A 357 -3.91 11.79 31.09
N ALA A 358 -4.91 11.92 31.93
CA ALA A 358 -4.91 11.28 33.24
C ALA A 358 -4.56 9.78 33.12
N PRO A 359 -3.42 9.33 33.67
CA PRO A 359 -2.98 7.94 33.55
C PRO A 359 -3.82 7.01 34.44
N ARG A 360 -4.03 5.76 34.00
CA ARG A 360 -4.65 4.73 34.85
C ARG A 360 -3.63 3.90 35.60
N GLU A 361 -2.50 3.63 34.96
CA GLU A 361 -1.42 2.83 35.53
C GLU A 361 -0.58 3.63 36.50
N GLN A 362 -0.12 2.98 37.58
CA GLN A 362 0.71 3.64 38.60
C GLN A 362 2.09 3.93 38.06
N LYS A 363 2.63 3.05 37.21
CA LYS A 363 3.93 3.25 36.57
C LYS A 363 3.94 4.52 35.72
N ASP A 364 2.95 4.70 34.83
CA ASP A 364 2.83 5.90 34.01
C ASP A 364 2.64 7.16 34.87
N ALA A 365 1.83 7.08 35.94
CA ALA A 365 1.64 8.20 36.86
C ALA A 365 2.94 8.63 37.54
N ASN A 366 3.78 7.69 37.95
CA ASN A 366 5.09 7.97 38.55
C ASN A 366 6.05 8.59 37.52
N GLU A 367 6.14 8.01 36.32
CA GLU A 367 6.99 8.52 35.25
C GLU A 367 6.60 9.94 34.82
N TYR A 368 5.29 10.23 34.72
CA TYR A 368 4.82 11.58 34.40
C TYR A 368 5.11 12.57 35.53
N SER A 369 4.97 12.17 36.80
CA SER A 369 5.32 13.00 37.95
C SER A 369 6.81 13.38 37.94
N GLU A 370 7.69 12.43 37.66
CA GLU A 370 9.12 12.65 37.50
C GLU A 370 9.44 13.57 36.31
N MET A 371 8.79 13.34 35.15
CA MET A 371 8.96 14.13 33.94
C MET A 371 8.58 15.60 34.14
N LEU A 372 7.57 15.89 34.95
CA LEU A 372 7.13 17.24 35.25
C LEU A 372 8.10 17.99 36.18
N GLY A 373 8.97 17.24 36.87
CA GLY A 373 9.98 17.82 37.76
C GLY A 373 9.44 18.18 39.14
N THR A 374 10.24 18.93 39.86
CA THR A 374 9.97 19.26 41.27
C THR A 374 10.12 20.76 41.49
N PHE A 375 9.46 21.27 42.54
CA PHE A 375 9.64 22.61 43.04
C PHE A 375 9.87 22.62 44.56
N THR A 376 10.38 23.73 45.11
CA THR A 376 10.54 23.90 46.53
C THR A 376 9.23 24.41 47.11
N ASP A 377 8.61 23.62 47.95
CA ASP A 377 7.41 24.01 48.71
C ASP A 377 7.81 24.49 50.11
N LYS A 378 7.21 25.59 50.55
CA LYS A 378 7.44 26.15 51.87
C LYS A 378 6.36 25.69 52.83
N SER A 379 6.68 24.66 53.59
CA SER A 379 5.79 24.17 54.63
C SER A 379 5.91 25.06 55.89
N ARG A 380 4.80 25.60 56.30
CA ARG A 380 4.69 26.43 57.47
C ARG A 380 4.07 25.63 58.63
N SER A 381 4.87 25.32 59.63
CA SER A 381 4.42 24.69 60.86
C SER A 381 4.30 25.72 61.96
N VAL A 382 3.07 25.80 62.51
CA VAL A 382 2.81 26.70 63.67
C VAL A 382 2.59 25.81 64.87
N SER A 383 3.55 25.82 65.80
CA SER A 383 3.43 25.19 67.10
C SER A 383 2.89 26.19 68.10
N ARG A 384 1.76 25.92 68.70
CA ARG A 384 1.18 26.67 69.82
C ARG A 384 1.38 25.88 71.09
N SER A 385 2.19 26.39 72.00
CA SER A 385 2.26 25.82 73.36
C SER A 385 1.09 26.35 74.19
N ASN A 386 0.19 25.45 74.64
CA ASN A 386 -0.79 25.80 75.63
C ASN A 386 -0.11 25.79 77.00
N ALA A 387 0.14 26.98 77.54
CA ALA A 387 0.61 27.10 78.91
C ALA A 387 -0.53 26.72 79.87
N ILE A 388 -0.41 25.56 80.54
CA ILE A 388 -1.39 25.06 81.54
C ILE A 388 -1.36 25.86 82.84
N PHE A 389 -0.36 26.70 83.13
CA PHE A 389 -0.25 27.57 84.28
C PHE A 389 0.25 28.97 83.83
N GLY A 390 -0.65 29.93 83.73
CA GLY A 390 -0.43 31.38 83.86
C GLY A 390 0.70 32.08 83.05
N GLY A 391 1.32 31.37 82.06
CA GLY A 391 2.37 31.96 81.24
C GLY A 391 1.84 32.34 79.84
N ARG A 392 2.36 33.47 79.28
CA ARG A 392 2.04 33.82 77.87
C ARG A 392 2.43 32.69 76.92
N GLY A 393 1.44 32.06 76.35
CA GLY A 393 1.63 31.01 75.32
C GLY A 393 2.42 31.60 74.13
N GLY A 394 3.59 31.05 73.86
CA GLY A 394 4.39 31.42 72.73
C GLY A 394 3.94 30.64 71.50
N SER A 395 3.74 31.32 70.37
CA SER A 395 3.62 30.66 69.10
C SER A 395 5.00 30.67 68.42
N SER A 396 5.50 29.48 68.11
CA SER A 396 6.70 29.30 67.30
C SER A 396 6.28 28.97 65.89
N GLU A 397 6.74 29.74 64.93
CA GLU A 397 6.56 29.52 63.49
C GLU A 397 7.85 28.97 62.90
N SER A 398 7.81 27.77 62.34
CA SER A 398 8.91 27.17 61.64
C SER A 398 8.57 27.08 60.16
N VAL A 399 9.38 27.65 59.29
CA VAL A 399 9.24 27.50 57.83
C VAL A 399 10.29 26.50 57.37
N SER A 400 9.89 25.37 56.88
CA SER A 400 10.78 24.37 56.28
C SER A 400 10.57 24.36 54.77
N GLU A 401 11.67 24.31 54.03
CA GLU A 401 11.65 24.13 52.58
C GLU A 401 11.71 22.64 52.25
N GLN A 402 10.68 22.12 51.55
CA GLN A 402 10.62 20.72 51.14
C GLN A 402 10.53 20.62 49.63
N ARG A 403 11.30 19.69 49.05
CA ARG A 403 11.21 19.37 47.64
C ARG A 403 9.94 18.56 47.37
N ARG A 404 9.03 19.08 46.52
CA ARG A 404 7.80 18.43 46.15
C ARG A 404 7.71 18.25 44.64
N PRO A 405 7.23 17.10 44.10
CA PRO A 405 6.87 16.98 42.67
C PRO A 405 5.88 18.09 42.30
N LEU A 406 5.98 18.59 41.05
CA LEU A 406 5.04 19.58 40.50
C LEU A 406 3.59 19.10 40.58
N LEU A 407 3.38 17.81 40.24
CA LEU A 407 2.15 17.09 40.49
C LEU A 407 2.50 15.70 41.02
N LEU A 408 1.86 15.30 42.09
CA LEU A 408 1.99 13.94 42.63
C LEU A 408 1.33 12.93 41.68
N PRO A 409 1.75 11.66 41.69
CA PRO A 409 1.14 10.62 40.85
C PRO A 409 -0.38 10.51 41.00
N GLN A 410 -0.92 10.67 42.21
CA GLN A 410 -2.35 10.68 42.46
C GLN A 410 -3.05 11.93 41.90
N GLU A 411 -2.44 13.10 42.00
CA GLU A 411 -2.96 14.36 41.44
C GLU A 411 -3.06 14.25 39.90
N LEU A 412 -2.12 13.53 39.26
CA LEU A 412 -2.17 13.22 37.83
C LEU A 412 -3.34 12.31 37.45
N LYS A 413 -3.66 11.31 38.31
CA LYS A 413 -4.83 10.47 38.11
C LYS A 413 -6.15 11.23 38.27
N GLU A 414 -6.13 12.29 39.08
CA GLU A 414 -7.26 13.17 39.39
C GLU A 414 -7.32 14.41 38.49
N LEU A 415 -6.51 14.51 37.44
CA LEU A 415 -6.37 15.66 36.55
C LEU A 415 -7.70 16.17 35.96
N GLY A 416 -8.74 15.34 35.96
CA GLY A 416 -10.06 15.66 35.43
C GLY A 416 -10.20 15.36 33.92
N ARG A 417 -11.44 15.08 33.52
CA ARG A 417 -11.73 14.62 32.13
C ARG A 417 -11.48 15.67 31.07
N GLY A 418 -11.56 16.96 31.43
CA GLY A 418 -11.40 18.09 30.49
C GLY A 418 -9.98 18.63 30.38
N LYS A 419 -9.05 18.15 31.21
CA LYS A 419 -7.68 18.65 31.28
C LYS A 419 -6.67 17.69 30.69
N GLN A 420 -5.55 18.24 30.23
CA GLN A 420 -4.40 17.51 29.71
C GLN A 420 -3.12 18.28 30.02
N ILE A 421 -2.01 17.59 30.03
CA ILE A 421 -0.68 18.20 30.20
C ILE A 421 0.08 18.07 28.89
N ILE A 422 0.70 19.14 28.45
CA ILE A 422 1.55 19.19 27.28
C ILE A 422 2.98 19.40 27.75
N VAL A 423 3.85 18.46 27.43
CA VAL A 423 5.30 18.53 27.68
C VAL A 423 5.98 18.72 26.32
N LEU A 424 6.76 19.74 26.19
CA LEU A 424 7.52 20.08 24.99
C LEU A 424 8.97 20.38 25.38
N GLU A 425 9.90 19.98 24.56
CA GLU A 425 11.33 20.30 24.72
C GLU A 425 11.55 21.78 24.90
N ASN A 426 12.47 22.14 25.81
CA ASN A 426 12.85 23.51 26.13
C ASN A 426 11.70 24.44 26.59
N THR A 427 10.58 23.84 27.05
CA THR A 427 9.40 24.61 27.50
C THR A 427 8.89 24.05 28.82
N LYS A 428 8.39 24.91 29.69
CA LYS A 428 7.72 24.46 30.91
C LYS A 428 6.44 23.71 30.55
N PRO A 429 6.08 22.67 31.30
CA PRO A 429 4.82 21.94 31.08
C PRO A 429 3.61 22.87 31.08
N ILE A 430 2.66 22.61 30.17
CA ILE A 430 1.45 23.42 30.00
C ILE A 430 0.24 22.58 30.43
N LEU A 431 -0.50 23.07 31.44
CA LEU A 431 -1.81 22.56 31.77
C LEU A 431 -2.84 23.18 30.82
N ALA A 432 -3.39 22.38 29.91
CA ALA A 432 -4.31 22.81 28.86
C ALA A 432 -5.69 22.13 28.99
N ASP A 433 -6.69 22.74 28.37
CA ASP A 433 -8.02 22.16 28.21
C ASP A 433 -8.06 21.27 26.97
N LYS A 434 -8.78 20.15 27.07
CA LYS A 434 -9.07 19.29 25.92
C LYS A 434 -10.11 19.96 25.02
N ILE A 435 -9.96 19.78 23.72
CA ILE A 435 -10.99 20.16 22.74
C ILE A 435 -12.15 19.17 22.81
N CYS A 436 -13.36 19.66 22.56
CA CYS A 436 -14.54 18.85 22.35
C CYS A 436 -15.16 19.24 21.01
N TYR A 437 -14.77 18.55 19.92
CA TYR A 437 -15.07 18.97 18.55
C TYR A 437 -16.57 19.16 18.27
N TRP A 438 -17.45 18.39 18.92
CA TRP A 438 -18.90 18.52 18.71
C TRP A 438 -19.56 19.65 19.52
N ARG A 439 -18.84 20.29 20.44
CA ARG A 439 -19.29 21.47 21.20
C ARG A 439 -18.62 22.75 20.74
N ASP A 440 -17.58 22.61 19.93
CA ASP A 440 -16.75 23.73 19.49
C ASP A 440 -17.23 24.20 18.09
N PRO A 441 -17.74 25.44 17.96
CA PRO A 441 -18.26 25.95 16.70
C PRO A 441 -17.27 25.90 15.53
N ALA A 442 -15.95 26.03 15.81
CA ALA A 442 -14.92 25.97 14.79
C ALA A 442 -14.80 24.59 14.12
N PHE A 443 -15.15 23.54 14.85
CA PHE A 443 -15.10 22.17 14.33
C PHE A 443 -16.48 21.67 13.88
N THR A 444 -17.56 22.01 14.59
CA THR A 444 -18.93 21.61 14.20
C THR A 444 -19.31 22.14 12.82
N ALA A 445 -18.89 23.37 12.47
CA ALA A 445 -19.09 23.95 11.15
C ALA A 445 -18.34 23.22 10.02
N ARG A 446 -17.42 22.33 10.35
CA ARG A 446 -16.61 21.53 9.41
C ARG A 446 -17.12 20.10 9.23
N LEU A 447 -18.14 19.70 9.97
CA LEU A 447 -18.69 18.36 9.85
C LEU A 447 -19.49 18.25 8.56
N ALA A 448 -19.12 17.27 7.73
CA ALA A 448 -19.76 16.99 6.46
C ALA A 448 -19.84 15.48 6.22
N ALA A 449 -20.87 15.05 5.50
CA ALA A 449 -21.03 13.64 5.16
C ALA A 449 -19.82 13.11 4.36
N PRO A 450 -19.35 11.89 4.64
CA PRO A 450 -18.23 11.30 3.93
C PRO A 450 -18.57 11.07 2.45
N PRO A 451 -17.58 11.10 1.55
CA PRO A 451 -17.79 10.76 0.15
C PRO A 451 -18.22 9.29 0.02
N LYS A 452 -19.10 9.02 -0.94
CA LYS A 452 -19.47 7.65 -1.27
C LYS A 452 -18.27 6.92 -1.89
N VAL A 453 -17.98 5.73 -1.40
CA VAL A 453 -16.99 4.82 -1.98
C VAL A 453 -17.73 3.81 -2.84
N ALA A 454 -17.28 3.63 -4.08
CA ALA A 454 -17.85 2.61 -4.96
C ALA A 454 -17.53 1.22 -4.42
N ALA A 455 -18.46 0.30 -4.55
CA ALA A 455 -18.19 -1.10 -4.26
C ALA A 455 -17.35 -1.71 -5.40
N MET A 456 -16.42 -2.60 -5.05
CA MET A 456 -15.72 -3.43 -6.01
C MET A 456 -16.69 -4.45 -6.61
N ASP A 457 -16.54 -4.75 -7.87
CA ASP A 457 -17.26 -5.85 -8.52
C ASP A 457 -16.54 -7.18 -8.23
N LEU A 458 -16.85 -7.75 -7.06
CA LEU A 458 -16.24 -9.00 -6.57
C LEU A 458 -16.61 -10.20 -7.46
N ALA A 459 -17.84 -10.23 -8.02
CA ALA A 459 -18.27 -11.29 -8.89
C ALA A 459 -17.46 -11.31 -10.19
N ARG A 460 -17.27 -10.13 -10.78
CA ARG A 460 -16.43 -10.00 -11.98
C ARG A 460 -14.96 -10.35 -11.68
N PHE A 461 -14.44 -9.92 -10.54
CA PHE A 461 -13.07 -10.24 -10.15
C PHE A 461 -12.87 -11.76 -9.96
N ALA A 462 -13.80 -12.44 -9.27
CA ALA A 462 -13.77 -13.88 -9.08
C ALA A 462 -13.85 -14.61 -10.43
N ALA A 463 -14.78 -14.23 -11.31
CA ALA A 463 -14.91 -14.81 -12.63
C ALA A 463 -13.64 -14.64 -13.50
N GLN A 464 -12.98 -13.47 -13.42
CA GLN A 464 -11.72 -13.25 -14.12
C GLN A 464 -10.58 -14.11 -13.57
N THR A 465 -10.53 -14.30 -12.25
CA THR A 465 -9.52 -15.14 -11.61
C THR A 465 -9.72 -16.62 -11.95
N GLU A 466 -10.96 -17.10 -11.87
CA GLU A 466 -11.31 -18.47 -12.28
C GLU A 466 -11.02 -18.72 -13.76
N ARG A 467 -11.31 -17.77 -14.64
CA ARG A 467 -11.02 -17.89 -16.07
C ARG A 467 -9.54 -18.09 -16.31
N ARG A 468 -8.68 -17.34 -15.65
CA ARG A 468 -7.21 -17.49 -15.75
C ARG A 468 -6.74 -18.86 -15.26
N LEU A 469 -7.34 -19.39 -14.18
CA LEU A 469 -7.02 -20.71 -13.67
C LEU A 469 -7.47 -21.83 -14.65
N ARG A 470 -8.60 -21.63 -15.32
CA ARG A 470 -9.12 -22.60 -16.31
C ARG A 470 -8.33 -22.58 -17.62
N ASP A 471 -7.85 -21.41 -18.05
CA ASP A 471 -6.99 -21.27 -19.23
C ASP A 471 -5.64 -22.00 -19.07
N LEU A 472 -5.32 -22.46 -17.86
CA LEU A 472 -4.05 -23.14 -17.51
C LEU A 472 -4.16 -24.67 -17.46
N ASP A 473 -5.36 -25.24 -17.45
CA ASP A 473 -5.56 -26.71 -17.47
C ASP A 473 -6.49 -27.17 -18.60
N PRO A 474 -5.92 -27.46 -19.79
CA PRO A 474 -6.68 -28.02 -20.91
C PRO A 474 -7.35 -29.34 -20.59
N SER A 475 -6.81 -30.13 -19.63
CA SER A 475 -7.34 -31.46 -19.30
C SER A 475 -8.56 -31.37 -18.36
N GLU A 476 -8.66 -30.39 -17.49
CA GLU A 476 -9.84 -30.15 -16.66
C GLU A 476 -11.00 -29.53 -17.46
N LEU A 477 -10.72 -28.81 -18.54
CA LEU A 477 -11.72 -28.28 -19.45
C LEU A 477 -12.51 -29.42 -20.15
N ASP A 478 -11.85 -30.52 -20.47
CA ASP A 478 -12.50 -31.72 -21.03
C ASP A 478 -13.33 -32.49 -19.97
N ALA A 479 -12.89 -32.50 -18.71
CA ALA A 479 -13.59 -33.19 -17.61
C ALA A 479 -14.83 -32.44 -17.11
N ALA A 480 -14.85 -31.12 -17.18
CA ALA A 480 -15.96 -30.28 -16.67
C ALA A 480 -17.11 -30.10 -17.68
N GLY A 481 -17.01 -30.64 -18.90
CA GLY A 481 -18.06 -30.56 -19.91
C GLY A 481 -18.43 -29.13 -20.33
N THR A 482 -17.51 -28.19 -20.23
CA THR A 482 -17.75 -26.75 -20.47
C THR A 482 -17.84 -26.42 -21.97
N GLY A 483 -17.77 -27.40 -22.88
CA GLY A 483 -17.96 -27.17 -24.33
C GLY A 483 -16.94 -26.25 -25.00
N LEU A 484 -15.83 -25.91 -24.32
CA LEU A 484 -14.75 -25.15 -24.93
C LEU A 484 -13.98 -26.08 -25.88
N ILE A 485 -13.98 -25.75 -27.15
CA ILE A 485 -13.21 -26.47 -28.18
C ILE A 485 -11.74 -26.07 -27.99
N ASN A 486 -10.90 -27.04 -27.66
CA ASN A 486 -9.45 -26.86 -27.67
C ASN A 486 -8.99 -26.76 -29.12
N VAL A 487 -8.79 -25.54 -29.61
CA VAL A 487 -8.21 -25.33 -30.95
C VAL A 487 -6.69 -25.41 -30.79
N PRO A 488 -6.00 -26.35 -31.44
CA PRO A 488 -4.55 -26.41 -31.44
C PRO A 488 -3.95 -25.04 -31.81
N VAL A 489 -2.83 -24.66 -31.17
CA VAL A 489 -2.17 -23.34 -31.37
C VAL A 489 -1.91 -23.04 -32.85
N GLU A 490 -1.59 -24.05 -33.63
CA GLU A 490 -1.44 -24.01 -35.10
C GLU A 490 -2.70 -23.58 -35.86
N HIS A 491 -3.88 -23.70 -35.26
CA HIS A 491 -5.15 -23.26 -35.86
C HIS A 491 -5.61 -21.89 -35.37
N LEU A 492 -4.99 -21.32 -34.29
CA LEU A 492 -5.27 -19.98 -33.81
C LEU A 492 -4.85 -18.89 -34.82
N GLU A 493 -3.77 -19.09 -35.55
CA GLU A 493 -3.36 -18.19 -36.63
C GLU A 493 -4.41 -18.09 -37.73
N VAL A 494 -5.09 -19.22 -38.05
CA VAL A 494 -6.19 -19.27 -39.05
C VAL A 494 -7.42 -18.53 -38.51
N LEU A 495 -7.72 -18.63 -37.20
CA LEU A 495 -8.83 -17.91 -36.59
C LEU A 495 -8.53 -16.41 -36.47
N GLN A 496 -7.28 -16.01 -36.22
CA GLN A 496 -6.84 -14.61 -36.19
C GLN A 496 -6.80 -13.97 -37.59
N ALA A 497 -6.57 -14.79 -38.61
CA ALA A 497 -6.61 -14.38 -40.01
C ALA A 497 -8.03 -14.35 -40.60
N TRP A 498 -9.06 -14.67 -39.79
CA TRP A 498 -10.45 -14.64 -40.24
C TRP A 498 -10.86 -13.18 -40.50
N ASP A 499 -10.88 -12.81 -41.76
CA ASP A 499 -11.30 -11.49 -42.21
C ASP A 499 -12.83 -11.40 -42.10
N PRO A 500 -13.39 -10.39 -41.40
CA PRO A 500 -14.84 -10.15 -41.42
C PRO A 500 -15.44 -10.02 -42.83
N ARG A 501 -14.60 -9.80 -43.86
CA ARG A 501 -15.00 -9.76 -45.27
C ARG A 501 -15.37 -11.10 -45.85
N ASP A 502 -14.94 -12.20 -45.23
CA ASP A 502 -15.26 -13.56 -45.67
C ASP A 502 -16.64 -14.04 -45.17
N LEU A 503 -17.29 -13.26 -44.31
CA LEU A 503 -18.65 -13.51 -43.90
C LEU A 503 -19.62 -13.30 -45.09
N PRO A 504 -20.58 -14.19 -45.32
CA PRO A 504 -21.58 -14.03 -46.37
C PRO A 504 -22.25 -12.67 -46.31
N ALA A 505 -22.42 -12.01 -47.43
CA ALA A 505 -22.98 -10.65 -47.51
C ALA A 505 -24.40 -10.54 -46.94
N HIS A 506 -25.08 -11.66 -46.71
CA HIS A 506 -26.44 -11.76 -46.20
C HIS A 506 -26.54 -12.36 -44.80
N LEU A 507 -25.48 -12.34 -44.01
CA LEU A 507 -25.46 -12.85 -42.63
C LEU A 507 -26.55 -12.23 -41.74
N ALA A 508 -26.97 -11.02 -42.06
CA ALA A 508 -28.07 -10.32 -41.36
C ALA A 508 -29.46 -10.95 -41.65
N GLU A 509 -29.58 -11.76 -42.70
CA GLU A 509 -30.81 -12.39 -43.15
C GLU A 509 -30.87 -13.89 -42.79
N LEU A 510 -29.75 -14.47 -42.29
CA LEU A 510 -29.64 -15.86 -41.91
C LEU A 510 -30.35 -16.17 -40.58
N SER A 511 -30.99 -17.32 -40.51
CA SER A 511 -31.52 -17.85 -39.25
C SER A 511 -30.40 -18.31 -38.29
N GLU A 512 -30.73 -18.54 -37.02
CA GLU A 512 -29.77 -19.09 -36.04
C GLU A 512 -29.22 -20.47 -36.48
N ASP A 513 -30.04 -21.28 -37.19
CA ASP A 513 -29.64 -22.57 -37.73
C ASP A 513 -28.65 -22.43 -38.90
N ASP A 514 -28.84 -21.43 -39.77
CA ASP A 514 -27.90 -21.17 -40.87
C ASP A 514 -26.56 -20.68 -40.36
N VAL A 515 -26.55 -19.82 -39.33
CA VAL A 515 -25.30 -19.35 -38.68
C VAL A 515 -24.59 -20.53 -38.00
N SER A 516 -25.33 -21.38 -37.29
CA SER A 516 -24.78 -22.60 -36.67
C SER A 516 -24.20 -23.56 -37.72
N ALA A 517 -24.88 -23.76 -38.83
CA ALA A 517 -24.40 -24.61 -39.93
C ALA A 517 -23.13 -24.02 -40.58
N TYR A 518 -23.06 -22.71 -40.72
CA TYR A 518 -21.88 -22.01 -41.22
C TYR A 518 -20.69 -22.19 -40.30
N VAL A 519 -20.88 -21.98 -39.01
CA VAL A 519 -19.85 -22.18 -37.97
C VAL A 519 -19.39 -23.64 -37.92
N GLU A 520 -20.33 -24.61 -37.96
CA GLU A 520 -20.03 -26.04 -37.99
C GLU A 520 -19.16 -26.39 -39.23
N ARG A 521 -19.52 -25.88 -40.40
CA ARG A 521 -18.78 -26.10 -41.65
C ARG A 521 -17.38 -25.51 -41.59
N HIS A 522 -17.22 -24.36 -40.95
CA HIS A 522 -15.92 -23.70 -40.77
C HIS A 522 -14.99 -24.50 -39.86
N PHE A 523 -15.50 -24.99 -38.74
CA PHE A 523 -14.73 -25.86 -37.84
C PHE A 523 -14.38 -27.20 -38.45
N MET A 524 -15.27 -27.76 -39.30
CA MET A 524 -14.95 -28.96 -40.07
C MET A 524 -13.81 -28.73 -41.07
N LEU A 525 -13.76 -27.57 -41.71
CA LEU A 525 -12.65 -27.19 -42.60
C LEU A 525 -11.32 -27.04 -41.85
N LEU A 526 -11.36 -26.69 -40.55
CA LEU A 526 -10.20 -26.63 -39.67
C LEU A 526 -9.81 -28.00 -39.07
N GLY A 527 -10.47 -29.11 -39.53
CA GLY A 527 -10.12 -30.45 -39.10
C GLY A 527 -10.70 -30.90 -37.75
N VAL A 528 -11.63 -30.12 -37.17
CA VAL A 528 -12.29 -30.49 -35.91
C VAL A 528 -13.30 -31.62 -36.19
N PRO A 529 -13.27 -32.75 -35.47
CA PRO A 529 -14.22 -33.84 -35.67
C PRO A 529 -15.67 -33.41 -35.43
N ARG A 530 -16.59 -33.87 -36.28
CA ARG A 530 -18.01 -33.47 -36.29
C ARG A 530 -18.72 -33.78 -34.96
N ASP A 531 -18.39 -34.89 -34.32
CA ASP A 531 -18.91 -35.29 -33.02
C ASP A 531 -18.56 -34.28 -31.90
N ARG A 532 -17.36 -33.74 -31.92
CA ARG A 532 -16.93 -32.66 -30.99
C ARG A 532 -17.66 -31.34 -31.27
N ILE A 533 -17.87 -30.99 -32.53
CA ILE A 533 -18.62 -29.79 -32.92
C ILE A 533 -20.09 -29.92 -32.48
N VAL A 534 -20.70 -31.08 -32.66
CA VAL A 534 -22.09 -31.35 -32.27
C VAL A 534 -22.23 -31.36 -30.73
N ALA A 535 -21.27 -31.91 -30.00
CA ALA A 535 -21.25 -31.86 -28.53
C ALA A 535 -21.14 -30.42 -28.01
N ALA A 536 -20.30 -29.59 -28.63
CA ALA A 536 -20.16 -28.17 -28.31
C ALA A 536 -21.42 -27.36 -28.67
N ARG A 537 -22.21 -27.78 -29.67
CA ARG A 537 -23.47 -27.13 -30.09
C ARG A 537 -24.54 -27.14 -28.99
N HIS A 538 -24.57 -28.16 -28.14
CA HIS A 538 -25.50 -28.24 -26.99
C HIS A 538 -25.11 -27.34 -25.83
N THR A 539 -23.85 -26.90 -25.75
CA THR A 539 -23.30 -26.03 -24.71
C THR A 539 -23.12 -24.57 -25.17
N LEU A 540 -22.90 -24.36 -26.46
CA LEU A 540 -22.93 -23.04 -27.09
C LEU A 540 -24.37 -22.77 -27.56
N SER A 541 -25.29 -22.49 -26.66
CA SER A 541 -26.43 -21.68 -27.04
C SER A 541 -25.85 -20.29 -27.38
N LEU A 542 -25.62 -20.04 -28.67
CA LEU A 542 -25.36 -18.69 -29.16
C LEU A 542 -26.49 -17.83 -28.63
N SER A 543 -26.19 -17.02 -27.62
CA SER A 543 -27.19 -16.14 -27.06
C SER A 543 -27.63 -15.17 -28.16
N LYS A 544 -28.87 -14.70 -28.10
CA LYS A 544 -29.36 -13.68 -29.06
C LYS A 544 -28.46 -12.42 -29.08
N LEU A 545 -27.65 -12.24 -28.04
CA LEU A 545 -26.66 -11.18 -27.93
C LEU A 545 -25.46 -11.40 -28.86
N ASP A 546 -24.96 -12.63 -28.96
CA ASP A 546 -23.79 -12.97 -29.81
C ASP A 546 -24.11 -12.83 -31.28
N VAL A 547 -25.33 -13.20 -31.68
CA VAL A 547 -25.84 -12.99 -33.05
C VAL A 547 -26.05 -11.48 -33.34
N ALA A 548 -26.48 -10.70 -32.36
CA ALA A 548 -26.62 -9.23 -32.48
C ALA A 548 -25.27 -8.54 -32.62
N GLU A 549 -24.24 -8.98 -31.89
CA GLU A 549 -22.87 -8.47 -31.99
C GLU A 549 -22.23 -8.81 -33.33
N LEU A 550 -22.39 -10.05 -33.81
CA LEU A 550 -21.94 -10.46 -35.16
C LEU A 550 -22.63 -9.65 -36.25
N ARG A 551 -23.94 -9.38 -36.13
CA ARG A 551 -24.69 -8.51 -37.04
C ARG A 551 -24.20 -7.06 -37.00
N ALA A 552 -23.88 -6.55 -35.80
CA ALA A 552 -23.34 -5.19 -35.63
C ALA A 552 -21.94 -5.05 -36.25
N ALA A 553 -21.07 -6.05 -36.09
CA ALA A 553 -19.74 -6.09 -36.68
C ALA A 553 -19.79 -6.14 -38.21
N SER A 554 -20.71 -6.95 -38.78
CA SER A 554 -20.96 -7.02 -40.25
C SER A 554 -21.48 -5.70 -40.81
N ALA A 555 -22.34 -4.96 -40.05
CA ALA A 555 -22.89 -3.68 -40.49
C ALA A 555 -21.80 -2.55 -40.48
N VAL A 556 -20.85 -2.61 -39.56
CA VAL A 556 -19.69 -1.69 -39.49
C VAL A 556 -18.72 -1.95 -40.65
N GLY A 557 -18.50 -3.22 -41.04
CA GLY A 557 -17.72 -3.60 -42.23
C GLY A 557 -18.31 -3.05 -43.51
N LYS A 558 -19.64 -3.14 -43.69
CA LYS A 558 -20.36 -2.61 -44.88
C LYS A 558 -20.28 -1.06 -44.97
N ARG A 559 -20.27 -0.35 -43.86
CA ARG A 559 -20.11 1.13 -43.87
C ARG A 559 -18.70 1.58 -44.27
N ARG A 560 -17.67 0.78 -43.98
CA ARG A 560 -16.29 1.07 -44.41
C ARG A 560 -16.01 0.71 -45.86
N THR A 561 -16.65 -0.28 -46.42
CA THR A 561 -16.49 -0.68 -47.85
C THR A 561 -17.38 0.12 -48.80
N GLY A 562 -18.47 0.77 -48.32
CA GLY A 562 -19.38 1.60 -49.12
C GLY A 562 -18.93 3.06 -49.32
N GLY A 563 -17.84 3.49 -48.69
CA GLY A 563 -17.38 4.88 -48.72
C GLY A 563 -16.26 5.21 -49.71
N ASN A 564 -15.72 4.25 -50.47
CA ASN A 564 -14.56 4.48 -51.35
C ASN A 564 -14.70 3.96 -52.78
N ALA A 565 -15.91 4.07 -53.36
CA ALA A 565 -16.11 3.76 -54.77
C ALA A 565 -16.65 4.94 -55.58
N SER A 566 -16.02 6.12 -55.41
CA SER A 566 -16.17 7.22 -56.37
C SER A 566 -14.93 8.13 -56.31
N GLY A 567 -14.04 7.93 -57.27
CA GLY A 567 -12.97 8.86 -57.55
C GLY A 567 -11.58 8.24 -57.64
N LEU A 568 -11.28 7.58 -58.72
CA LEU A 568 -9.96 7.56 -59.37
C LEU A 568 -10.10 6.97 -60.77
N LYS A 569 -10.37 7.83 -61.74
CA LYS A 569 -10.09 7.57 -63.15
C LYS A 569 -8.67 7.95 -63.44
N ASP A 570 -8.02 7.02 -64.17
CA ASP A 570 -6.97 7.16 -65.16
C ASP A 570 -5.80 8.10 -64.82
N GLU A 571 -4.61 7.49 -64.70
CA GLU A 571 -3.47 7.82 -65.56
C GLU A 571 -2.43 6.69 -65.52
N ALA A 572 -2.11 6.21 -66.73
CA ALA A 572 -1.19 5.15 -67.01
C ALA A 572 0.25 5.67 -67.21
N GLY A 573 1.22 4.89 -66.69
CA GLY A 573 2.54 4.59 -67.22
C GLY A 573 3.62 5.66 -67.30
N PRO A 574 4.91 5.33 -67.61
CA PRO A 574 5.57 4.03 -67.56
C PRO A 574 6.97 4.03 -66.88
N ALA A 575 7.52 2.85 -66.80
CA ALA A 575 8.84 2.35 -66.44
C ALA A 575 10.11 3.20 -66.76
N ALA A 576 11.17 3.04 -65.92
CA ALA A 576 12.59 2.85 -66.23
C ALA A 576 13.32 2.52 -64.90
N ARG A 577 13.87 1.38 -64.71
CA ARG A 577 15.14 0.72 -65.07
C ARG A 577 16.41 1.49 -64.70
N ALA A 578 17.25 0.71 -64.00
CA ALA A 578 18.72 0.74 -63.98
C ALA A 578 19.34 1.73 -62.95
N ASP A 579 20.45 1.52 -62.28
CA ASP A 579 21.49 0.51 -62.42
C ASP A 579 22.41 0.55 -61.18
N ARG A 580 23.12 -0.55 -60.98
CA ARG A 580 24.26 -0.83 -60.11
C ARG A 580 25.39 0.20 -60.18
N LYS A 581 26.11 0.35 -59.06
CA LYS A 581 27.61 0.26 -58.92
C LYS A 581 27.99 0.69 -57.50
N ALA A 582 28.55 -0.13 -56.64
CA ALA A 582 29.93 -0.63 -56.54
C ALA A 582 30.99 0.49 -56.42
N GLY A 583 31.64 0.57 -55.30
CA GLY A 583 32.82 1.40 -55.08
C GLY A 583 33.44 1.18 -53.68
N ARG A 584 34.34 0.23 -53.65
CA ARG A 584 35.40 0.00 -52.66
C ARG A 584 36.35 1.21 -52.51
N ARG A 585 36.90 1.38 -51.32
CA ARG A 585 38.34 1.54 -50.95
C ARG A 585 38.40 2.21 -49.59
N ARG A 586 39.02 1.58 -48.64
CA ARG A 586 40.42 1.35 -48.25
C ARG A 586 41.01 2.47 -47.43
N GLU A 587 41.48 2.02 -46.27
CA GLU A 587 42.82 2.19 -45.65
C GLU A 587 43.05 3.52 -44.94
N SER A 588 43.55 3.61 -43.80
CA SER A 588 44.70 3.14 -42.99
C SER A 588 44.76 4.07 -41.79
N GLY A 589 45.18 3.82 -40.63
CA GLY A 589 46.27 3.08 -40.09
C GLY A 589 46.81 3.84 -38.87
N HIS A 590 47.51 3.15 -38.03
CA HIS A 590 48.46 3.56 -36.97
C HIS A 590 47.86 3.88 -35.59
N GLU A 591 48.03 2.96 -34.59
CA GLU A 591 49.25 2.70 -33.77
C GLU A 591 49.65 3.89 -32.90
N SER A 592 49.61 3.66 -31.59
CA SER A 592 50.74 3.36 -30.70
C SER A 592 50.23 3.43 -29.25
N MET A 593 50.30 2.38 -28.51
CA MET A 593 51.30 2.01 -27.49
C MET A 593 51.71 3.15 -26.55
N HIS A 594 51.41 2.98 -25.25
CA HIS A 594 52.47 2.90 -24.24
C HIS A 594 51.98 2.27 -22.93
N GLU A 595 52.70 1.25 -22.54
CA GLU A 595 52.81 0.62 -21.22
C GLU A 595 53.35 1.59 -20.16
N SER A 596 53.01 1.33 -18.92
CA SER A 596 53.95 1.01 -17.82
C SER A 596 53.22 1.29 -16.50
N SER A 597 52.98 0.36 -15.69
CA SER A 597 53.80 -0.39 -14.74
C SER A 597 53.80 0.22 -13.35
N VAL A 598 53.35 -0.63 -12.41
CA VAL A 598 53.93 -0.97 -11.13
C VAL A 598 53.93 0.06 -9.97
N GLY A 599 53.42 -0.42 -8.82
CA GLY A 599 53.75 0.16 -7.54
C GLY A 599 52.86 -0.35 -6.40
N SER A 600 53.18 -1.53 -5.91
CA SER A 600 52.82 -2.08 -4.59
C SER A 600 53.40 -1.22 -3.47
N THR A 601 52.70 -1.10 -2.32
CA THR A 601 53.26 -1.29 -0.96
C THR A 601 52.16 -1.17 0.08
N THR A 602 51.85 -2.21 0.75
CA THR A 602 51.86 -2.59 2.18
C THR A 602 52.00 -1.46 3.21
N GLY A 603 51.20 -1.53 4.26
CA GLY A 603 51.61 -1.12 5.58
C GLY A 603 50.52 -0.65 6.51
N ASP A 604 50.12 -1.53 7.36
CA ASP A 604 49.80 -1.44 8.79
C ASP A 604 49.49 -0.05 9.43
N ARG A 605 48.32 0.07 9.98
CA ARG A 605 48.01 0.10 11.46
C ARG A 605 46.50 0.19 11.68
#